data_772755a9426d256b8321ef35644b321c
#
_entry.id   772755a9426d256b8321ef35644b321c
#
_cell.length_a   1.000
_cell.length_b   1.000
_cell.length_c   1.000
_cell.angle_alpha   90.00
_cell.angle_beta   90.00
_cell.angle_gamma   90.00
#
_symmetry.space_group_name_H-M   'P 1'
#
loop_
_entity.id
_entity.type
_entity.pdbx_description
1 polymer ?
#
loop_
_entity_poly.entity_id
_entity_poly.type
_entity_poly.pdbx_seq_one_letter_code
_entity_poly.pdbx_strand_id
1 'polypeptide(L)'
;HLSAYTTDPAIGDEQLSMLYEDIAKEYEKGNYVVCGRDFNKDLLENSAEIFGVSGEDYSWAKAFPYDKVPDGITVVAPFDEASPAPSCRNADRPWDAETNFQLTVDGFIISDNVKCVKSDVVDLKFTCSDHNPVYMDFILE
;
A
#
# COMPACT_ATOMS: atom_id res chain seq x y z
N HIS A 1 -6.65 -2.14 -7.98
CA HIS A 1 -5.76 -1.01 -8.29
C HIS A 1 -6.54 0.29 -8.18
N LEU A 2 -6.15 1.19 -7.26
CA LEU A 2 -6.75 2.51 -7.15
C LEU A 2 -6.20 3.44 -8.22
N SER A 3 -7.00 4.45 -8.59
CA SER A 3 -6.58 5.43 -9.62
C SER A 3 -5.40 6.26 -9.13
N ALA A 4 -4.31 6.25 -9.91
CA ALA A 4 -3.10 7.03 -9.63
C ALA A 4 -3.27 8.50 -10.00
N TYR A 5 -3.74 8.76 -11.20
CA TYR A 5 -3.74 10.08 -11.82
C TYR A 5 -5.15 10.64 -11.89
N THR A 6 -5.72 10.99 -10.76
CA THR A 6 -7.01 11.68 -10.72
C THR A 6 -6.79 13.16 -10.43
N THR A 7 -7.41 14.01 -11.24
CA THR A 7 -7.47 15.45 -10.96
C THR A 7 -8.34 15.78 -9.75
N ASP A 8 -9.24 14.86 -9.38
CA ASP A 8 -10.10 14.94 -8.21
C ASP A 8 -9.66 13.93 -7.14
N PRO A 9 -9.12 14.40 -6.01
CA PRO A 9 -8.70 13.51 -4.92
C PRO A 9 -9.86 12.72 -4.30
N ALA A 10 -11.11 13.15 -4.46
CA ALA A 10 -12.28 12.45 -3.95
C ALA A 10 -12.48 11.07 -4.61
N ILE A 11 -12.04 10.90 -5.86
CA ILE A 11 -12.20 9.62 -6.59
C ILE A 11 -11.49 8.47 -5.87
N GLY A 12 -10.27 8.70 -5.39
CA GLY A 12 -9.52 7.67 -4.65
C GLY A 12 -10.18 7.30 -3.32
N ASP A 13 -10.75 8.26 -2.64
CA ASP A 13 -11.46 8.05 -1.38
C ASP A 13 -12.78 7.31 -1.60
N GLU A 14 -13.50 7.63 -2.67
CA GLU A 14 -14.73 6.91 -3.06
C GLU A 14 -14.44 5.46 -3.45
N GLN A 15 -13.35 5.21 -4.18
CA GLN A 15 -12.91 3.85 -4.51
C GLN A 15 -12.56 3.03 -3.26
N LEU A 16 -11.92 3.63 -2.26
CA LEU A 16 -11.65 2.98 -0.98
C LEU A 16 -12.96 2.68 -0.23
N SER A 17 -13.88 3.62 -0.18
CA SER A 17 -15.19 3.42 0.47
C SER A 17 -15.95 2.24 -0.15
N MET A 18 -15.99 2.16 -1.48
CA MET A 18 -16.61 1.02 -2.19
C MET A 18 -15.92 -0.32 -1.83
N LEU A 19 -14.59 -0.31 -1.76
CA LEU A 19 -13.83 -1.51 -1.37
C LEU A 19 -14.14 -1.93 0.06
N TYR A 20 -14.21 -0.99 1.00
CA TYR A 20 -14.56 -1.28 2.40
C TYR A 20 -15.98 -1.84 2.52
N GLU A 21 -16.95 -1.29 1.78
CA GLU A 21 -18.29 -1.82 1.75
C GLU A 21 -18.36 -3.26 1.24
N ASP A 22 -17.59 -3.59 0.21
CA ASP A 22 -17.55 -4.95 -0.34
C ASP A 22 -16.87 -5.94 0.63
N ILE A 23 -15.79 -5.52 1.28
CA ILE A 23 -15.13 -6.32 2.33
C ILE A 23 -16.11 -6.59 3.49
N ALA A 24 -16.78 -5.55 3.98
CA ALA A 24 -17.75 -5.67 5.07
C ALA A 24 -18.91 -6.62 4.71
N LYS A 25 -19.48 -6.51 3.50
CA LYS A 25 -20.53 -7.40 3.01
C LYS A 25 -20.10 -8.87 2.95
N GLU A 26 -18.87 -9.13 2.55
CA GLU A 26 -18.34 -10.50 2.51
C GLU A 26 -18.02 -11.02 3.92
N TYR A 27 -17.48 -10.18 4.78
CA TYR A 27 -17.22 -10.51 6.17
C TYR A 27 -18.51 -10.83 6.95
N GLU A 28 -19.59 -10.06 6.76
CA GLU A 28 -20.91 -10.33 7.35
C GLU A 28 -21.50 -11.71 6.96
N LYS A 29 -21.13 -12.24 5.80
CA LYS A 29 -21.49 -13.59 5.36
C LYS A 29 -20.61 -14.67 5.99
N GLY A 30 -19.63 -14.30 6.80
CA GLY A 30 -18.65 -15.21 7.40
C GLY A 30 -17.48 -15.56 6.48
N ASN A 31 -17.30 -14.84 5.37
CA ASN A 31 -16.18 -15.04 4.46
C ASN A 31 -14.91 -14.40 5.01
N TYR A 32 -13.77 -14.99 4.68
CA TYR A 32 -12.45 -14.40 4.90
C TYR A 32 -12.09 -13.54 3.69
N VAL A 33 -11.68 -12.30 3.92
CA VAL A 33 -11.36 -11.39 2.83
C VAL A 33 -9.91 -10.95 2.92
N VAL A 34 -9.17 -11.15 1.83
CA VAL A 34 -7.81 -10.62 1.63
C VAL A 34 -7.78 -9.90 0.29
N CYS A 35 -7.52 -8.61 0.34
CA CYS A 35 -7.36 -7.76 -0.84
C CYS A 35 -5.94 -7.24 -0.93
N GLY A 36 -5.13 -7.76 -1.85
CA GLY A 36 -3.77 -7.26 -2.13
C GLY A 36 -3.76 -6.40 -3.39
N ARG A 37 -3.14 -5.21 -3.33
CA ARG A 37 -3.11 -4.29 -4.47
C ARG A 37 -2.16 -3.11 -4.30
N ASP A 38 -1.97 -2.36 -5.40
CA ASP A 38 -1.45 -0.99 -5.39
C ASP A 38 -2.59 -0.02 -5.01
N PHE A 39 -2.41 0.70 -3.91
CA PHE A 39 -3.38 1.69 -3.40
C PHE A 39 -3.08 3.11 -3.90
N ASN A 40 -1.96 3.34 -4.55
CA ASN A 40 -1.50 4.68 -4.97
C ASN A 40 -1.53 5.73 -3.84
N LYS A 41 -1.31 5.26 -2.63
CA LYS A 41 -1.19 6.09 -1.42
C LYS A 41 -0.03 5.55 -0.59
N ASP A 42 0.72 6.44 0.04
CA ASP A 42 1.83 6.07 0.92
C ASP A 42 1.29 5.34 2.16
N LEU A 43 1.47 4.03 2.21
CA LEU A 43 1.03 3.17 3.30
C LEU A 43 1.88 3.34 4.58
N LEU A 44 3.08 3.90 4.47
CA LEU A 44 3.94 4.20 5.62
C LEU A 44 3.76 5.63 6.14
N GLU A 45 3.00 6.48 5.40
CA GLU A 45 2.72 7.88 5.68
C GLU A 45 3.96 8.81 5.64
N ASN A 46 5.16 8.24 5.76
CA ASN A 46 6.44 8.95 5.81
C ASN A 46 7.55 8.26 5.00
N SER A 47 7.22 7.62 3.90
CA SER A 47 8.18 6.91 3.05
C SER A 47 9.37 7.77 2.64
N ALA A 48 9.18 9.07 2.40
CA ALA A 48 10.26 10.00 2.06
C ALA A 48 11.33 10.10 3.17
N GLU A 49 10.94 10.03 4.43
CA GLU A 49 11.87 10.03 5.56
C GLU A 49 12.58 8.68 5.70
N ILE A 50 11.82 7.59 5.53
CA ILE A 50 12.33 6.22 5.68
C ILE A 50 13.35 5.90 4.59
N PHE A 51 13.06 6.23 3.33
CA PHE A 51 13.90 5.88 2.19
C PHE A 51 14.86 7.00 1.76
N GLY A 52 14.78 8.17 2.38
CA GLY A 52 15.78 9.24 2.29
C GLY A 52 15.73 10.10 1.03
N VAL A 53 14.75 9.89 0.14
CA VAL A 53 14.55 10.71 -1.05
C VAL A 53 13.18 11.38 -0.97
N SER A 54 13.18 12.69 -0.81
CA SER A 54 11.97 13.51 -0.76
C SER A 54 12.01 14.58 -1.85
N GLY A 55 10.85 15.08 -2.26
CA GLY A 55 10.74 16.20 -3.15
C GLY A 55 9.31 16.69 -3.29
N GLU A 56 9.14 17.99 -3.47
CA GLU A 56 7.82 18.59 -3.70
C GLU A 56 7.15 18.05 -4.99
N ASP A 57 7.98 17.61 -5.94
CA ASP A 57 7.53 17.03 -7.23
C ASP A 57 6.83 15.66 -7.08
N TYR A 58 6.90 15.04 -5.92
CA TYR A 58 6.37 13.69 -5.67
C TYR A 58 5.11 13.69 -4.78
N SER A 59 4.38 14.77 -4.80
CA SER A 59 3.14 14.95 -4.02
C SER A 59 1.95 14.10 -4.50
N TRP A 60 2.11 13.28 -5.54
CA TRP A 60 1.05 12.41 -6.06
C TRP A 60 0.66 11.30 -5.08
N ALA A 61 1.63 10.78 -4.31
CA ALA A 61 1.39 9.74 -3.31
C ALA A 61 1.09 10.39 -1.95
N LYS A 62 -0.16 10.74 -1.74
CA LYS A 62 -0.65 11.21 -0.44
C LYS A 62 -0.62 10.07 0.57
N ALA A 63 -0.47 10.42 1.85
CA ALA A 63 -0.60 9.46 2.95
C ALA A 63 -1.91 8.66 2.86
N PHE A 64 -1.86 7.40 3.26
CA PHE A 64 -3.04 6.55 3.30
C PHE A 64 -3.98 7.05 4.42
N PRO A 65 -5.31 7.18 4.16
CA PRO A 65 -6.25 7.75 5.11
C PRO A 65 -6.67 6.72 6.18
N TYR A 66 -5.78 6.38 7.10
CA TYR A 66 -6.01 5.40 8.16
C TYR A 66 -7.19 5.77 9.07
N ASP A 67 -7.44 7.06 9.24
CA ASP A 67 -8.58 7.60 10.00
C ASP A 67 -9.96 7.26 9.40
N LYS A 68 -9.99 6.82 8.13
CA LYS A 68 -11.21 6.41 7.41
C LYS A 68 -11.41 4.91 7.32
N VAL A 69 -10.49 4.12 7.89
CA VAL A 69 -10.61 2.65 7.88
C VAL A 69 -11.71 2.22 8.85
N PRO A 70 -12.75 1.50 8.40
CA PRO A 70 -13.83 1.07 9.28
C PRO A 70 -13.38 0.01 10.29
N ASP A 71 -14.12 -0.10 11.40
CA ASP A 71 -13.98 -1.21 12.34
C ASP A 71 -14.17 -2.56 11.63
N GLY A 72 -13.40 -3.57 12.03
CA GLY A 72 -13.44 -4.91 11.41
C GLY A 72 -12.62 -5.04 10.13
N ILE A 73 -11.86 -4.01 9.76
CA ILE A 73 -10.94 -4.01 8.61
C ILE A 73 -9.54 -3.58 9.07
N THR A 74 -8.53 -4.29 8.62
CA THR A 74 -7.12 -3.95 8.88
C THR A 74 -6.38 -3.68 7.58
N VAL A 75 -5.60 -2.60 7.54
CA VAL A 75 -4.66 -2.31 6.46
C VAL A 75 -3.27 -2.79 6.87
N VAL A 76 -2.64 -3.58 6.01
CA VAL A 76 -1.30 -4.13 6.22
C VAL A 76 -0.35 -3.50 5.22
N ALA A 77 0.52 -2.63 5.71
CA ALA A 77 1.65 -2.09 4.96
C ALA A 77 2.84 -3.06 5.08
N PRO A 78 3.36 -3.61 3.97
CA PRO A 78 4.55 -4.46 4.02
C PRO A 78 5.78 -3.64 4.41
N PHE A 79 6.41 -3.99 5.54
CA PHE A 79 7.56 -3.25 6.05
C PHE A 79 8.34 -4.06 7.08
N ASP A 80 9.67 -4.12 6.92
CA ASP A 80 10.61 -4.64 7.91
C ASP A 80 11.57 -3.51 8.35
N GLU A 81 11.48 -3.08 9.60
CA GLU A 81 12.36 -2.03 10.15
C GLU A 81 13.84 -2.39 10.11
N ALA A 82 14.18 -3.68 10.19
CA ALA A 82 15.56 -4.15 10.18
C ALA A 82 16.17 -4.11 8.76
N SER A 83 15.33 -4.18 7.74
CA SER A 83 15.74 -4.17 6.33
C SER A 83 14.69 -3.48 5.46
N PRO A 84 14.49 -2.18 5.63
CA PRO A 84 13.42 -1.46 4.92
C PRO A 84 13.63 -1.50 3.41
N ALA A 85 12.60 -1.92 2.69
CA ALA A 85 12.57 -1.94 1.24
C ALA A 85 11.28 -1.28 0.72
N PRO A 86 11.36 -0.38 -0.28
CA PRO A 86 10.20 0.27 -0.87
C PRO A 86 9.47 -0.67 -1.83
N SER A 87 8.15 -0.58 -1.89
CA SER A 87 7.37 -1.34 -2.88
C SER A 87 7.32 -0.69 -4.25
N CYS A 88 7.51 0.62 -4.33
CA CYS A 88 7.40 1.38 -5.56
C CYS A 88 8.43 2.50 -5.63
N ARG A 89 8.76 2.91 -6.85
CA ARG A 89 9.58 4.08 -7.16
C ARG A 89 8.98 4.94 -8.26
N ASN A 90 9.39 6.18 -8.33
CA ASN A 90 9.10 7.01 -9.51
C ASN A 90 9.73 6.42 -10.77
N ALA A 91 8.94 6.37 -11.85
CA ALA A 91 9.34 5.84 -13.15
C ALA A 91 9.69 6.93 -14.19
N ASP A 92 9.84 8.17 -13.76
CA ASP A 92 10.14 9.34 -14.60
C ASP A 92 11.55 9.33 -15.19
N ARG A 93 12.43 8.49 -14.64
CA ARG A 93 13.84 8.34 -15.06
C ARG A 93 14.33 6.91 -14.83
N PRO A 94 15.52 6.52 -15.37
CA PRO A 94 16.17 5.26 -15.03
C PRO A 94 16.35 5.10 -13.53
N TRP A 95 16.35 3.85 -13.06
CA TRP A 95 16.50 3.54 -11.64
C TRP A 95 17.86 4.02 -11.09
N ASP A 96 17.78 4.76 -10.02
CA ASP A 96 18.91 5.23 -9.21
C ASP A 96 18.43 5.39 -7.77
N ALA A 97 19.02 4.62 -6.84
CA ALA A 97 18.59 4.58 -5.44
C ALA A 97 18.78 5.92 -4.70
N GLU A 98 19.66 6.78 -5.16
CA GLU A 98 19.95 8.08 -4.52
C GLU A 98 19.03 9.20 -5.01
N THR A 99 18.41 9.03 -6.18
CA THR A 99 17.67 10.12 -6.84
C THR A 99 16.21 9.82 -7.14
N ASN A 100 15.80 8.54 -7.24
CA ASN A 100 14.40 8.22 -7.43
C ASN A 100 13.64 8.30 -6.10
N PHE A 101 12.47 8.95 -6.12
CA PHE A 101 11.53 8.86 -5.01
C PHE A 101 11.06 7.42 -4.82
N GLN A 102 11.07 6.95 -3.58
CA GLN A 102 10.76 5.59 -3.17
C GLN A 102 9.69 5.62 -2.08
N LEU A 103 8.73 4.71 -2.17
CA LEU A 103 7.63 4.66 -1.21
C LEU A 103 7.01 3.26 -1.16
N THR A 104 6.08 3.03 -0.23
CA THR A 104 5.30 1.80 -0.15
C THR A 104 3.83 2.11 -0.45
N VAL A 105 3.36 1.70 -1.62
CA VAL A 105 1.96 1.86 -2.10
C VAL A 105 1.23 0.54 -2.26
N ASP A 106 1.98 -0.57 -2.35
CA ASP A 106 1.44 -1.92 -2.45
C ASP A 106 1.27 -2.52 -1.06
N GLY A 107 0.14 -3.14 -0.80
CA GLY A 107 -0.15 -3.73 0.49
C GLY A 107 -1.44 -4.54 0.49
N PHE A 108 -1.98 -4.77 1.68
CA PHE A 108 -3.17 -5.61 1.85
C PHE A 108 -4.22 -4.92 2.73
N ILE A 109 -5.48 -5.20 2.42
CA ILE A 109 -6.62 -4.90 3.30
C ILE A 109 -7.30 -6.23 3.61
N ILE A 110 -7.52 -6.50 4.88
CA ILE A 110 -8.02 -7.79 5.37
C ILE A 110 -9.21 -7.59 6.31
N SER A 111 -10.13 -8.55 6.32
CA SER A 111 -11.20 -8.62 7.30
C SER A 111 -10.69 -9.11 8.66
N ASP A 112 -11.41 -8.80 9.74
CA ASP A 112 -11.02 -9.05 11.13
C ASP A 112 -10.78 -10.53 11.48
N ASN A 113 -11.39 -11.46 10.73
CA ASN A 113 -11.16 -12.89 10.83
C ASN A 113 -9.92 -13.40 10.06
N VAL A 114 -9.12 -12.49 9.51
CA VAL A 114 -7.82 -12.78 8.87
C VAL A 114 -6.74 -12.08 9.67
N LYS A 115 -5.74 -12.82 10.11
CA LYS A 115 -4.64 -12.27 10.91
C LYS A 115 -3.33 -12.30 10.12
N CYS A 116 -2.75 -11.15 9.87
CA CYS A 116 -1.40 -11.05 9.31
C CYS A 116 -0.38 -11.59 10.31
N VAL A 117 0.45 -12.52 9.86
CA VAL A 117 1.57 -13.08 10.64
C VAL A 117 2.88 -12.38 10.28
N LYS A 118 3.06 -12.13 8.98
CA LYS A 118 4.22 -11.43 8.44
C LYS A 118 3.82 -10.77 7.12
N SER A 119 4.36 -9.58 6.88
CA SER A 119 4.25 -8.91 5.59
C SER A 119 5.53 -8.17 5.29
N ASP A 120 6.01 -8.23 4.06
CA ASP A 120 7.27 -7.60 3.67
C ASP A 120 7.33 -7.38 2.16
N VAL A 121 8.34 -6.62 1.72
CA VAL A 121 8.68 -6.34 0.33
C VAL A 121 9.82 -7.26 -0.10
N VAL A 122 9.69 -7.92 -1.26
CA VAL A 122 10.79 -8.66 -1.88
C VAL A 122 11.63 -7.67 -2.70
N ASP A 123 12.73 -7.21 -2.13
CA ASP A 123 13.58 -6.20 -2.76
C ASP A 123 14.35 -6.76 -3.96
N LEU A 124 13.79 -6.59 -5.16
CA LEU A 124 14.41 -6.92 -6.43
C LEU A 124 15.22 -5.74 -7.03
N LYS A 125 15.44 -4.68 -6.25
CA LYS A 125 16.13 -3.46 -6.70
C LYS A 125 15.52 -2.88 -7.98
N PHE A 126 14.21 -3.02 -8.13
CA PHE A 126 13.46 -2.55 -9.29
C PHE A 126 14.05 -3.00 -10.66
N THR A 127 14.62 -4.20 -10.71
CA THR A 127 15.33 -4.70 -11.89
C THR A 127 14.41 -4.86 -13.09
N CYS A 128 13.14 -5.21 -12.89
CA CYS A 128 12.19 -5.53 -13.96
C CYS A 128 10.94 -4.66 -13.99
N SER A 129 10.72 -3.84 -12.96
CA SER A 129 9.51 -3.03 -12.79
C SER A 129 9.82 -1.82 -11.90
N ASP A 130 8.97 -0.82 -11.93
CA ASP A 130 8.91 0.26 -10.95
C ASP A 130 8.22 -0.14 -9.63
N HIS A 131 7.76 -1.38 -9.55
CA HIS A 131 7.29 -2.00 -8.31
C HIS A 131 8.13 -3.23 -7.95
N ASN A 132 8.36 -3.40 -6.65
CA ASN A 132 8.85 -4.62 -6.04
C ASN A 132 7.67 -5.49 -5.58
N PRO A 133 7.75 -6.83 -5.66
CA PRO A 133 6.69 -7.70 -5.14
C PRO A 133 6.52 -7.54 -3.62
N VAL A 134 5.28 -7.60 -3.17
CA VAL A 134 4.93 -7.65 -1.75
C VAL A 134 4.28 -8.99 -1.40
N TYR A 135 4.46 -9.45 -0.16
CA TYR A 135 3.82 -10.68 0.31
C TYR A 135 3.25 -10.51 1.72
N MET A 136 2.32 -11.38 2.06
CA MET A 136 1.75 -11.49 3.39
C MET A 136 1.50 -12.96 3.72
N ASP A 137 2.04 -13.42 4.85
CA ASP A 137 1.67 -14.68 5.49
C ASP A 137 0.52 -14.39 6.46
N PHE A 138 -0.54 -15.18 6.40
CA PHE A 138 -1.71 -14.97 7.25
C PHE A 138 -2.33 -16.27 7.72
N ILE A 139 -3.12 -16.19 8.79
CA ILE A 139 -3.97 -17.27 9.30
C ILE A 139 -5.44 -16.84 9.30
N LEU A 140 -6.33 -17.80 9.16
CA LEU A 140 -7.78 -17.61 9.23
C LEU A 140 -8.23 -17.97 10.65
N GLU A 141 -8.96 -17.08 11.33
CA GLU A 141 -9.44 -17.25 12.71
C GLU A 141 -10.93 -17.58 12.79
#